data_bb5a76f45592bd30c10743b297b3309a
#
_entry.id   bb5a76f45592bd30c10743b297b3309a
#
_cell.length_a   1.000
_cell.length_b   1.000
_cell.length_c   1.000
_cell.angle_alpha   90.00
_cell.angle_beta   90.00
_cell.angle_gamma   90.00
#
_symmetry.space_group_name_H-M   'P 1'
#
loop_
_entity.id
_entity.type
_entity.pdbx_description
1 polymer ?
#
loop_
_entity_poly.entity_id
_entity_poly.type
_entity_poly.pdbx_seq_one_letter_code
_entity_poly.pdbx_strand_id
1 'polypeptide(L)'
;MPTAPEEMTLKVIAHIHTAFPTKFGIPRQSGLVDELRGEVIFTPEYRNADAVRGLEDFSHIWLVWQFSGAVRDSWSPTVRPPRLGGNTRMGVFATRSPFRPNPLGLSSVRLEGIEHRPDIGPVLIVRGADLMDGTPIYDIKPYIPYADCHPDAAEGFTGQTQFHRLQVQFPPDLLAQVPQADHAALTGVLAGDPRPSYQHDPQRVYGMEFGPVEVHFTVDGEVLTVTGIARR
;
A
#
# COMPACT_ATOMS: atom_id res chain seq x y z
N MET A 1 -12.81 -19.31 33.96
CA MET A 1 -12.21 -18.19 33.22
C MET A 1 -13.30 -17.63 32.33
N PRO A 2 -13.44 -16.30 32.18
CA PRO A 2 -14.38 -15.77 31.18
C PRO A 2 -13.93 -16.25 29.80
N THR A 3 -14.86 -16.83 29.03
CA THR A 3 -14.61 -17.20 27.66
C THR A 3 -14.45 -15.92 26.84
N ALA A 4 -13.38 -15.83 26.02
CA ALA A 4 -13.22 -14.70 25.10
C ALA A 4 -14.45 -14.63 24.17
N PRO A 5 -14.93 -13.44 23.82
CA PRO A 5 -16.04 -13.29 22.88
C PRO A 5 -15.65 -13.89 21.52
N GLU A 6 -16.61 -14.52 20.85
CA GLU A 6 -16.40 -15.05 19.48
C GLU A 6 -16.19 -13.93 18.46
N GLU A 7 -16.69 -12.72 18.75
CA GLU A 7 -16.54 -11.53 17.92
C GLU A 7 -15.91 -10.39 18.72
N MET A 8 -15.07 -9.61 18.06
CA MET A 8 -14.43 -8.44 18.63
C MET A 8 -14.65 -7.23 17.71
N THR A 9 -15.14 -6.12 18.28
CA THR A 9 -15.24 -4.86 17.56
C THR A 9 -13.91 -4.10 17.61
N LEU A 10 -13.35 -3.76 16.45
CA LEU A 10 -12.17 -2.93 16.35
C LEU A 10 -12.57 -1.46 16.19
N LYS A 11 -11.84 -0.57 16.88
CA LYS A 11 -12.02 0.88 16.75
C LYS A 11 -11.02 1.44 15.74
N VAL A 12 -11.45 2.35 14.90
CA VAL A 12 -10.56 3.12 14.04
C VAL A 12 -9.80 4.13 14.88
N ILE A 13 -8.48 3.96 15.00
CA ILE A 13 -7.62 4.85 15.78
C ILE A 13 -7.02 5.98 14.93
N ALA A 14 -6.85 5.74 13.63
CA ALA A 14 -6.26 6.71 12.70
C ALA A 14 -6.74 6.44 11.26
N HIS A 15 -6.45 7.38 10.37
CA HIS A 15 -6.51 7.19 8.93
C HIS A 15 -5.15 7.51 8.32
N ILE A 16 -4.79 6.77 7.27
CA ILE A 16 -3.59 7.11 6.49
C ILE A 16 -3.98 7.94 5.27
N HIS A 17 -3.21 9.00 5.00
CA HIS A 17 -3.28 9.79 3.78
C HIS A 17 -2.12 9.47 2.87
N THR A 18 -2.40 9.17 1.61
CA THR A 18 -1.43 8.76 0.59
C THR A 18 -1.73 9.41 -0.75
N ALA A 19 -0.85 9.21 -1.73
CA ALA A 19 -1.05 9.69 -3.10
C ALA A 19 -2.06 8.83 -3.92
N PHE A 20 -2.66 7.78 -3.33
CA PHE A 20 -3.55 6.87 -4.06
C PHE A 20 -5.03 7.09 -3.71
N PRO A 21 -5.78 7.92 -4.45
CA PRO A 21 -7.22 8.09 -4.22
C PRO A 21 -8.05 6.86 -4.62
N THR A 22 -7.47 6.00 -5.49
CA THR A 22 -8.09 4.76 -5.97
C THR A 22 -7.14 3.57 -5.82
N LYS A 23 -7.65 2.35 -6.01
CA LYS A 23 -6.85 1.11 -5.90
C LYS A 23 -5.85 0.91 -7.03
N PHE A 24 -6.05 1.55 -8.18
CA PHE A 24 -5.19 1.36 -9.34
C PHE A 24 -3.86 2.06 -9.13
N GLY A 25 -2.77 1.32 -9.28
CA GLY A 25 -1.40 1.81 -9.07
C GLY A 25 -0.81 1.57 -7.69
N ILE A 26 -1.62 1.21 -6.67
CA ILE A 26 -1.08 0.88 -5.35
C ILE A 26 -0.10 -0.30 -5.47
N PRO A 27 1.13 -0.19 -4.92
CA PRO A 27 2.06 -1.30 -4.85
C PRO A 27 1.44 -2.53 -4.19
N ARG A 28 1.79 -3.71 -4.67
CA ARG A 28 1.18 -4.97 -4.19
C ARG A 28 1.56 -5.34 -2.76
N GLN A 29 2.62 -4.76 -2.22
CA GLN A 29 3.11 -4.91 -0.84
C GLN A 29 3.81 -3.63 -0.42
N SER A 30 3.83 -3.39 0.90
CA SER A 30 4.62 -2.31 1.49
C SER A 30 6.12 -2.48 1.23
N GLY A 31 6.85 -1.38 1.18
CA GLY A 31 8.30 -1.35 0.98
C GLY A 31 8.78 -1.61 -0.45
N LEU A 32 7.88 -1.86 -1.44
CA LEU A 32 8.29 -2.04 -2.84
C LEU A 32 8.69 -0.72 -3.52
N VAL A 33 8.17 0.39 -3.04
CA VAL A 33 8.48 1.75 -3.46
C VAL A 33 8.68 2.58 -2.19
N ASP A 34 9.92 2.66 -1.72
CA ASP A 34 10.26 3.30 -0.44
C ASP A 34 10.01 4.82 -0.45
N GLU A 35 9.99 5.43 -1.63
CA GLU A 35 9.75 6.86 -1.81
C GLU A 35 8.29 7.28 -1.58
N LEU A 36 7.35 6.34 -1.53
CA LEU A 36 5.94 6.62 -1.25
C LEU A 36 5.77 7.12 0.18
N ARG A 37 5.48 8.42 0.32
CA ARG A 37 5.19 9.06 1.60
C ARG A 37 3.72 8.92 1.95
N GLY A 38 3.43 8.64 3.23
CA GLY A 38 2.11 8.66 3.79
C GLY A 38 2.08 9.37 5.15
N GLU A 39 0.92 9.87 5.54
CA GLU A 39 0.68 10.52 6.83
C GLU A 39 -0.41 9.74 7.59
N VAL A 40 -0.05 9.20 8.76
CA VAL A 40 -1.03 8.56 9.64
C VAL A 40 -1.52 9.59 10.64
N ILE A 41 -2.79 9.99 10.51
CA ILE A 41 -3.45 11.01 11.32
C ILE A 41 -4.43 10.34 12.27
N PHE A 42 -4.21 10.48 13.57
CA PHE A 42 -5.08 9.90 14.60
C PHE A 42 -6.46 10.57 14.62
N THR A 43 -7.48 9.78 14.92
CA THR A 43 -8.81 10.34 15.22
C THR A 43 -8.79 11.12 16.53
N PRO A 44 -9.69 12.06 16.76
CA PRO A 44 -9.63 12.98 17.92
C PRO A 44 -9.46 12.27 19.28
N GLU A 45 -10.09 11.12 19.47
CA GLU A 45 -10.01 10.34 20.72
C GLU A 45 -8.58 9.85 21.02
N TYR A 46 -7.76 9.61 19.98
CA TYR A 46 -6.43 9.00 20.10
C TYR A 46 -5.26 9.96 19.84
N ARG A 47 -5.52 11.27 19.76
CA ARG A 47 -4.50 12.33 19.52
C ARG A 47 -3.67 12.66 20.76
N ASN A 48 -3.23 11.64 21.48
CA ASN A 48 -2.43 11.84 22.70
C ASN A 48 -0.96 11.65 22.38
N ALA A 49 -0.13 12.65 22.67
CA ALA A 49 1.31 12.60 22.44
C ALA A 49 2.01 11.49 23.26
N ASP A 50 1.47 11.14 24.42
CA ASP A 50 2.03 10.07 25.25
C ASP A 50 1.86 8.67 24.59
N ALA A 51 0.87 8.51 23.71
CA ALA A 51 0.63 7.24 23.04
C ALA A 51 1.70 6.91 21.97
N VAL A 52 2.45 7.90 21.52
CA VAL A 52 3.53 7.73 20.53
C VAL A 52 4.91 7.91 21.13
N ARG A 53 5.01 8.13 22.45
CA ARG A 53 6.29 8.32 23.14
C ARG A 53 7.16 7.08 23.00
N GLY A 54 8.42 7.25 22.52
CA GLY A 54 9.39 6.18 22.28
C GLY A 54 9.21 5.48 20.94
N LEU A 55 8.19 5.84 20.15
CA LEU A 55 8.01 5.28 18.80
C LEU A 55 9.07 5.79 17.83
N GLU A 56 9.60 6.99 18.07
CA GLU A 56 10.68 7.63 17.31
C GLU A 56 12.00 6.85 17.29
N ASP A 57 12.20 5.94 18.26
CA ASP A 57 13.39 5.08 18.31
C ASP A 57 13.30 3.87 17.35
N PHE A 58 12.12 3.63 16.76
CA PHE A 58 11.91 2.54 15.83
C PHE A 58 11.96 3.02 14.37
N SER A 59 12.69 2.31 13.52
CA SER A 59 12.79 2.62 12.10
C SER A 59 11.59 2.16 11.28
N HIS A 60 10.86 1.14 11.76
CA HIS A 60 9.70 0.56 11.08
C HIS A 60 8.58 0.28 12.07
N ILE A 61 7.36 0.32 11.56
CA ILE A 61 6.14 0.01 12.30
C ILE A 61 5.23 -0.90 11.48
N TRP A 62 4.44 -1.72 12.18
CA TRP A 62 3.31 -2.43 11.63
C TRP A 62 2.08 -1.56 11.67
N LEU A 63 1.36 -1.46 10.55
CA LEU A 63 0.02 -0.92 10.47
C LEU A 63 -0.97 -2.08 10.31
N VAL A 64 -1.94 -2.17 11.22
CA VAL A 64 -3.11 -3.07 11.10
C VAL A 64 -4.28 -2.23 10.58
N TRP A 65 -4.82 -2.59 9.41
CA TRP A 65 -5.77 -1.76 8.69
C TRP A 65 -6.85 -2.59 8.00
N GLN A 66 -7.88 -1.94 7.44
CA GLN A 66 -8.98 -2.62 6.75
C GLN A 66 -8.91 -2.39 5.24
N PHE A 67 -9.19 -3.44 4.48
CA PHE A 67 -9.45 -3.34 3.05
C PHE A 67 -10.81 -2.67 2.78
N SER A 68 -10.93 -1.37 3.11
CA SER A 68 -12.20 -0.61 3.04
C SER A 68 -12.82 -0.60 1.64
N GLY A 69 -11.98 -0.60 0.59
CA GLY A 69 -12.43 -0.63 -0.81
C GLY A 69 -12.77 -2.03 -1.35
N ALA A 70 -12.77 -3.09 -0.54
CA ALA A 70 -12.98 -4.47 -1.00
C ALA A 70 -13.88 -5.29 -0.07
N VAL A 71 -14.68 -4.63 0.78
CA VAL A 71 -15.64 -5.28 1.68
C VAL A 71 -16.70 -6.03 0.88
N ARG A 72 -17.00 -7.26 1.29
CA ARG A 72 -18.04 -8.12 0.71
C ARG A 72 -18.88 -8.71 1.82
N ASP A 73 -20.14 -9.02 1.50
CA ASP A 73 -21.09 -9.67 2.43
C ASP A 73 -20.73 -11.14 2.73
N SER A 74 -19.88 -11.74 1.90
CA SER A 74 -19.45 -13.13 2.06
C SER A 74 -18.00 -13.32 1.67
N TRP A 75 -17.32 -14.24 2.36
CA TRP A 75 -15.96 -14.64 2.06
C TRP A 75 -15.92 -15.86 1.13
N SER A 76 -14.78 -16.15 0.54
CA SER A 76 -14.55 -17.33 -0.28
C SER A 76 -13.36 -18.13 0.27
N PRO A 77 -13.49 -19.47 0.40
CA PRO A 77 -12.37 -20.29 0.87
C PRO A 77 -11.18 -20.31 -0.09
N THR A 78 -11.41 -19.93 -1.36
CA THR A 78 -10.37 -19.88 -2.39
C THR A 78 -10.40 -18.57 -3.16
N VAL A 79 -9.24 -18.13 -3.59
CA VAL A 79 -9.04 -16.95 -4.45
C VAL A 79 -8.13 -17.30 -5.61
N ARG A 80 -8.06 -16.42 -6.61
CA ARG A 80 -7.17 -16.56 -7.78
C ARG A 80 -6.12 -15.44 -7.73
N PRO A 81 -4.91 -15.72 -7.20
CA PRO A 81 -3.87 -14.72 -7.14
C PRO A 81 -3.46 -14.24 -8.55
N PRO A 82 -3.39 -12.92 -8.79
CA PRO A 82 -2.96 -12.39 -10.09
C PRO A 82 -1.55 -12.88 -10.50
N ARG A 83 -0.65 -13.07 -9.53
CA ARG A 83 0.71 -13.58 -9.78
C ARG A 83 0.76 -14.99 -10.39
N LEU A 84 -0.31 -15.79 -10.22
CA LEU A 84 -0.43 -17.11 -10.82
C LEU A 84 -1.27 -17.09 -12.11
N GLY A 85 -1.28 -15.94 -12.82
CA GLY A 85 -2.02 -15.76 -14.08
C GLY A 85 -3.55 -15.74 -13.93
N GLY A 86 -4.07 -15.68 -12.69
CA GLY A 86 -5.51 -15.57 -12.42
C GLY A 86 -6.31 -16.86 -12.65
N ASN A 87 -5.68 -17.97 -13.08
CA ASN A 87 -6.35 -19.25 -13.35
C ASN A 87 -6.20 -20.25 -12.21
N THR A 88 -5.12 -20.21 -11.47
CA THR A 88 -4.85 -21.13 -10.35
C THR A 88 -5.59 -20.66 -9.11
N ARG A 89 -6.33 -21.58 -8.46
CA ARG A 89 -6.99 -21.33 -7.18
C ARG A 89 -6.05 -21.64 -6.01
N MET A 90 -6.02 -20.73 -5.04
CA MET A 90 -5.28 -20.91 -3.79
C MET A 90 -6.25 -20.74 -2.61
N GLY A 91 -5.98 -21.42 -1.50
CA GLY A 91 -6.68 -21.16 -0.25
C GLY A 91 -6.51 -19.69 0.17
N VAL A 92 -7.59 -19.05 0.64
CA VAL A 92 -7.54 -17.61 0.99
C VAL A 92 -6.49 -17.32 2.06
N PHE A 93 -6.28 -18.22 3.01
CA PHE A 93 -5.29 -18.08 4.07
C PHE A 93 -3.84 -18.29 3.61
N ALA A 94 -3.64 -18.90 2.44
CA ALA A 94 -2.32 -18.96 1.79
C ALA A 94 -2.01 -17.70 0.97
N THR A 95 -2.84 -16.67 1.04
CA THR A 95 -2.71 -15.42 0.30
C THR A 95 -2.92 -14.21 1.20
N ARG A 96 -2.58 -13.01 0.70
CA ARG A 96 -2.93 -11.72 1.32
C ARG A 96 -4.14 -11.05 0.65
N SER A 97 -5.05 -11.86 0.10
CA SER A 97 -6.28 -11.37 -0.54
C SER A 97 -7.20 -10.66 0.46
N PRO A 98 -7.88 -9.56 0.06
CA PRO A 98 -8.88 -8.88 0.90
C PRO A 98 -10.15 -9.72 1.12
N PHE A 99 -10.41 -10.74 0.27
CA PHE A 99 -11.65 -11.54 0.30
C PHE A 99 -11.61 -12.66 1.34
N ARG A 100 -11.34 -12.28 2.57
CA ARG A 100 -11.16 -13.15 3.74
C ARG A 100 -12.22 -12.84 4.81
N PRO A 101 -12.46 -13.74 5.79
CA PRO A 101 -13.50 -13.53 6.81
C PRO A 101 -13.33 -12.19 7.55
N ASN A 102 -12.10 -11.86 7.94
CA ASN A 102 -11.74 -10.57 8.51
C ASN A 102 -10.86 -9.84 7.48
N PRO A 103 -11.37 -8.83 6.76
CA PRO A 103 -10.64 -8.15 5.68
C PRO A 103 -9.59 -7.17 6.25
N LEU A 104 -8.72 -7.68 7.12
CA LEU A 104 -7.61 -6.94 7.71
C LEU A 104 -6.36 -7.06 6.85
N GLY A 105 -5.68 -5.93 6.67
CA GLY A 105 -4.35 -5.81 6.10
C GLY A 105 -3.30 -5.64 7.19
N LEU A 106 -2.07 -6.01 6.88
CA LEU A 106 -0.90 -5.83 7.72
C LEU A 106 0.25 -5.36 6.83
N SER A 107 0.74 -4.16 7.08
CA SER A 107 1.83 -3.55 6.32
C SER A 107 2.95 -3.11 7.25
N SER A 108 4.17 -3.56 6.99
CA SER A 108 5.36 -2.98 7.59
C SER A 108 5.77 -1.77 6.78
N VAL A 109 5.82 -0.60 7.41
CA VAL A 109 6.20 0.66 6.77
C VAL A 109 7.38 1.28 7.52
N ARG A 110 8.22 2.02 6.80
CA ARG A 110 9.31 2.78 7.44
C ARG A 110 8.71 4.00 8.15
N LEU A 111 9.06 4.22 9.40
CA LEU A 111 8.74 5.43 10.13
C LEU A 111 9.83 6.49 9.81
N GLU A 112 9.45 7.56 9.11
CA GLU A 112 10.35 8.67 8.79
C GLU A 112 10.48 9.65 9.95
N GLY A 113 9.39 9.83 10.71
CA GLY A 113 9.36 10.70 11.88
C GLY A 113 7.95 10.91 12.43
N ILE A 114 7.88 11.67 13.51
CA ILE A 114 6.63 12.08 14.15
C ILE A 114 6.58 13.61 14.17
N GLU A 115 5.58 14.17 13.50
CA GLU A 115 5.30 15.61 13.51
C GLU A 115 4.23 15.91 14.55
N HIS A 116 4.46 16.92 15.39
CA HIS A 116 3.44 17.41 16.30
C HIS A 116 2.78 18.66 15.70
N ARG A 117 1.54 18.52 15.24
CA ARG A 117 0.77 19.61 14.61
C ARG A 117 -0.23 20.17 15.62
N PRO A 118 -0.34 21.51 15.81
CA PRO A 118 -1.15 22.12 16.87
C PRO A 118 -2.61 21.65 16.90
N ASP A 119 -3.25 21.51 15.73
CA ASP A 119 -4.69 21.25 15.64
C ASP A 119 -5.05 19.77 15.61
N ILE A 120 -4.10 18.89 15.22
CA ILE A 120 -4.36 17.46 15.00
C ILE A 120 -3.46 16.52 15.81
N GLY A 121 -2.59 17.09 16.67
CA GLY A 121 -1.69 16.31 17.52
C GLY A 121 -0.57 15.60 16.78
N PRO A 122 -0.11 14.42 17.25
CA PRO A 122 0.94 13.67 16.60
C PRO A 122 0.47 13.10 15.25
N VAL A 123 1.33 13.22 14.24
CA VAL A 123 1.16 12.65 12.89
C VAL A 123 2.38 11.79 12.60
N LEU A 124 2.17 10.52 12.27
CA LEU A 124 3.29 9.66 11.87
C LEU A 124 3.55 9.84 10.38
N ILE A 125 4.77 10.19 10.04
CA ILE A 125 5.23 10.27 8.66
C ILE A 125 5.86 8.92 8.30
N VAL A 126 5.28 8.25 7.32
CA VAL A 126 5.70 6.91 6.92
C VAL A 126 6.12 6.86 5.46
N ARG A 127 6.93 5.85 5.12
CA ARG A 127 7.34 5.56 3.75
C ARG A 127 7.06 4.12 3.36
N GLY A 128 6.89 3.90 2.06
CA GLY A 128 6.66 2.58 1.49
C GLY A 128 5.26 2.02 1.75
N ALA A 129 4.27 2.87 2.06
CA ALA A 129 2.90 2.42 2.31
C ALA A 129 2.22 1.93 1.02
N ASP A 130 1.50 0.80 1.13
CA ASP A 130 0.72 0.15 0.09
C ASP A 130 -0.80 0.30 0.34
N LEU A 131 -1.22 1.47 0.79
CA LEU A 131 -2.59 1.77 1.22
C LEU A 131 -3.21 2.87 0.37
N MET A 132 -4.52 2.75 0.16
CA MET A 132 -5.34 3.80 -0.45
C MET A 132 -5.52 4.97 0.52
N ASP A 133 -5.65 6.18 -0.01
CA ASP A 133 -5.96 7.37 0.78
C ASP A 133 -7.24 7.17 1.62
N GLY A 134 -7.22 7.65 2.86
CA GLY A 134 -8.31 7.50 3.81
C GLY A 134 -8.48 6.10 4.41
N THR A 135 -7.57 5.17 4.18
CA THR A 135 -7.67 3.80 4.74
C THR A 135 -7.66 3.86 6.28
N PRO A 136 -8.65 3.21 6.95
CA PRO A 136 -8.73 3.18 8.41
C PRO A 136 -7.65 2.26 9.01
N ILE A 137 -6.98 2.77 10.04
CA ILE A 137 -5.98 2.06 10.84
C ILE A 137 -6.59 1.67 12.19
N TYR A 138 -6.41 0.42 12.58
CA TYR A 138 -6.95 -0.14 13.82
C TYR A 138 -5.89 -0.33 14.91
N ASP A 139 -4.63 -0.55 14.51
CA ASP A 139 -3.53 -0.71 15.46
C ASP A 139 -2.20 -0.34 14.82
N ILE A 140 -1.25 0.08 15.66
CA ILE A 140 0.11 0.41 15.28
C ILE A 140 1.03 -0.29 16.29
N LYS A 141 2.01 -1.04 15.77
CA LYS A 141 3.01 -1.71 16.62
C LYS A 141 4.41 -1.44 16.10
N PRO A 142 5.43 -1.32 16.96
CA PRO A 142 6.81 -1.27 16.51
C PRO A 142 7.19 -2.58 15.79
N TYR A 143 8.00 -2.46 14.73
CA TYR A 143 8.65 -3.62 14.11
C TYR A 143 9.89 -3.99 14.93
N ILE A 144 9.99 -5.24 15.34
CA ILE A 144 11.04 -5.76 16.21
C ILE A 144 11.88 -6.78 15.42
N PRO A 145 13.09 -6.43 14.94
CA PRO A 145 13.85 -7.26 14.00
C PRO A 145 14.11 -8.69 14.48
N TYR A 146 14.41 -8.89 15.76
CA TYR A 146 14.69 -10.22 16.28
C TYR A 146 13.45 -11.13 16.36
N ALA A 147 12.25 -10.56 16.35
CA ALA A 147 10.98 -11.30 16.44
C ALA A 147 10.25 -11.35 15.06
N ASP A 148 10.35 -10.29 14.26
CA ASP A 148 9.55 -10.13 13.05
C ASP A 148 10.30 -10.56 11.77
N CYS A 149 11.65 -10.64 11.82
CA CYS A 149 12.46 -11.00 10.66
C CYS A 149 12.80 -12.49 10.67
N HIS A 150 12.41 -13.19 9.60
CA HIS A 150 12.73 -14.61 9.36
C HIS A 150 13.42 -14.75 8.00
N PRO A 151 14.75 -14.55 7.89
CA PRO A 151 15.48 -14.56 6.62
C PRO A 151 15.43 -15.90 5.87
N ASP A 152 15.21 -17.00 6.59
CA ASP A 152 15.10 -18.37 6.12
C ASP A 152 13.65 -18.82 5.85
N ALA A 153 12.68 -17.92 5.94
CA ALA A 153 11.28 -18.25 5.71
C ALA A 153 11.04 -18.71 4.27
N ALA A 154 10.29 -19.82 4.10
CA ALA A 154 9.88 -20.30 2.80
C ALA A 154 8.84 -19.38 2.16
N GLU A 155 9.05 -19.00 0.91
CA GLU A 155 8.24 -18.01 0.19
C GLU A 155 6.95 -18.57 -0.42
N GLY A 156 6.75 -19.91 -0.38
CA GLY A 156 5.58 -20.55 -0.99
C GLY A 156 5.50 -20.25 -2.49
N PHE A 157 4.30 -19.97 -3.01
CA PHE A 157 4.10 -19.66 -4.43
C PHE A 157 4.69 -18.30 -4.85
N THR A 158 4.98 -17.41 -3.92
CA THR A 158 5.53 -16.08 -4.24
C THR A 158 6.98 -16.16 -4.71
N GLY A 159 7.76 -17.12 -4.24
CA GLY A 159 9.13 -17.38 -4.69
C GLY A 159 9.23 -17.97 -6.11
N GLN A 160 8.12 -18.46 -6.66
CA GLN A 160 8.07 -18.96 -8.03
C GLN A 160 7.86 -17.86 -9.07
N THR A 161 7.57 -16.63 -8.64
CA THR A 161 7.28 -15.50 -9.51
C THR A 161 8.30 -14.40 -9.29
N GLN A 162 9.13 -14.12 -10.30
CA GLN A 162 10.08 -13.02 -10.23
C GLN A 162 9.37 -11.68 -10.17
N PHE A 163 9.94 -10.76 -9.39
CA PHE A 163 9.52 -9.36 -9.38
C PHE A 163 10.03 -8.73 -10.68
N HIS A 164 9.11 -8.46 -11.61
CA HIS A 164 9.44 -7.78 -12.84
C HIS A 164 9.32 -6.27 -12.65
N ARG A 165 10.32 -5.52 -13.07
CA ARG A 165 10.28 -4.06 -13.11
C ARG A 165 10.38 -3.59 -14.55
N LEU A 166 9.46 -2.69 -14.93
CA LEU A 166 9.48 -2.06 -16.25
C LEU A 166 10.51 -0.94 -16.30
N GLN A 167 11.08 -0.71 -17.47
CA GLN A 167 11.82 0.50 -17.77
C GLN A 167 10.83 1.64 -18.02
N VAL A 168 10.87 2.68 -17.19
CA VAL A 168 9.97 3.83 -17.32
C VAL A 168 10.60 4.90 -18.20
N GLN A 169 9.93 5.23 -19.30
CA GLN A 169 10.20 6.41 -20.12
C GLN A 169 9.24 7.51 -19.70
N PHE A 170 9.77 8.50 -19.01
CA PHE A 170 9.01 9.66 -18.55
C PHE A 170 9.57 10.91 -19.23
N PRO A 171 8.90 11.45 -20.25
CA PRO A 171 9.33 12.68 -20.93
C PRO A 171 9.50 13.83 -19.93
N PRO A 172 10.62 14.61 -20.00
CA PRO A 172 10.92 15.65 -19.02
C PRO A 172 9.85 16.75 -18.91
N ASP A 173 9.20 17.09 -20.00
CA ASP A 173 8.11 18.06 -20.06
C ASP A 173 6.82 17.57 -19.36
N LEU A 174 6.56 16.27 -19.38
CA LEU A 174 5.45 15.66 -18.64
C LEU A 174 5.82 15.51 -17.16
N LEU A 175 7.05 15.08 -16.85
CA LEU A 175 7.52 14.96 -15.48
C LEU A 175 7.51 16.30 -14.74
N ALA A 176 7.82 17.40 -15.44
CA ALA A 176 7.78 18.75 -14.86
C ALA A 176 6.36 19.21 -14.43
N GLN A 177 5.30 18.53 -14.87
CA GLN A 177 3.92 18.80 -14.46
C GLN A 177 3.53 18.12 -13.16
N VAL A 178 4.35 17.18 -12.69
CA VAL A 178 4.19 16.49 -11.41
C VAL A 178 4.97 17.24 -10.32
N PRO A 179 4.49 17.35 -9.07
CA PRO A 179 5.26 17.92 -7.99
C PRO A 179 6.63 17.22 -7.84
N GLN A 180 7.70 17.98 -7.69
CA GLN A 180 9.07 17.43 -7.65
C GLN A 180 9.27 16.38 -6.55
N ALA A 181 8.59 16.56 -5.41
CA ALA A 181 8.64 15.62 -4.29
C ALA A 181 8.10 14.22 -4.65
N ASP A 182 7.24 14.15 -5.67
CA ASP A 182 6.53 12.93 -6.08
C ASP A 182 7.22 12.19 -7.24
N HIS A 183 8.25 12.79 -7.87
CA HIS A 183 8.89 12.23 -9.07
C HIS A 183 9.42 10.81 -8.85
N ALA A 184 10.19 10.60 -7.77
CA ALA A 184 10.78 9.31 -7.46
C ALA A 184 9.71 8.26 -7.12
N ALA A 185 8.73 8.63 -6.28
CA ALA A 185 7.62 7.78 -5.89
C ALA A 185 6.78 7.34 -7.09
N LEU A 186 6.35 8.29 -7.94
CA LEU A 186 5.58 8.00 -9.13
C LEU A 186 6.34 7.11 -10.13
N THR A 187 7.63 7.42 -10.36
CA THR A 187 8.46 6.58 -11.24
C THR A 187 8.61 5.16 -10.69
N GLY A 188 8.79 5.02 -9.38
CA GLY A 188 8.86 3.71 -8.70
C GLY A 188 7.57 2.90 -8.84
N VAL A 189 6.41 3.55 -8.71
CA VAL A 189 5.09 2.94 -8.91
C VAL A 189 4.91 2.45 -10.35
N LEU A 190 5.24 3.28 -11.33
CA LEU A 190 5.14 2.93 -12.75
C LEU A 190 6.09 1.76 -13.10
N ALA A 191 7.31 1.76 -12.55
CA ALA A 191 8.25 0.66 -12.71
C ALA A 191 7.73 -0.68 -12.15
N GLY A 192 6.85 -0.64 -11.14
CA GLY A 192 6.21 -1.80 -10.53
C GLY A 192 5.12 -2.47 -11.38
N ASP A 193 4.88 -2.00 -12.60
CA ASP A 193 3.81 -2.44 -13.51
C ASP A 193 2.42 -2.40 -12.88
N PRO A 194 1.75 -1.24 -12.86
CA PRO A 194 0.44 -1.08 -12.24
C PRO A 194 -0.70 -1.78 -12.99
N ARG A 195 -0.43 -2.32 -14.20
CA ARG A 195 -1.46 -2.98 -15.02
C ARG A 195 -1.98 -4.26 -14.36
N PRO A 196 -3.24 -4.65 -14.65
CA PRO A 196 -3.69 -6.01 -14.41
C PRO A 196 -2.82 -7.02 -15.20
N SER A 197 -2.36 -8.08 -14.52
CA SER A 197 -1.39 -9.05 -15.08
C SER A 197 -1.87 -9.83 -16.33
N TYR A 198 -3.15 -9.73 -16.66
CA TYR A 198 -3.74 -10.37 -17.86
C TYR A 198 -3.88 -9.42 -19.06
N GLN A 199 -3.42 -8.16 -18.93
CA GLN A 199 -3.52 -7.16 -20.00
C GLN A 199 -2.15 -6.94 -20.64
N HIS A 200 -2.06 -7.25 -21.95
CA HIS A 200 -0.81 -7.18 -22.71
C HIS A 200 -0.95 -6.39 -24.03
N ASP A 201 -2.00 -5.57 -24.17
CA ASP A 201 -2.21 -4.74 -25.36
C ASP A 201 -1.25 -3.52 -25.32
N PRO A 202 -0.25 -3.43 -26.24
CA PRO A 202 0.72 -2.34 -26.26
C PRO A 202 0.13 -1.00 -26.70
N GLN A 203 -1.04 -0.99 -27.36
CA GLN A 203 -1.69 0.24 -27.80
C GLN A 203 -2.67 0.81 -26.78
N ARG A 204 -2.94 0.05 -25.71
CA ARG A 204 -3.87 0.48 -24.67
C ARG A 204 -3.25 1.57 -23.81
N VAL A 205 -3.95 2.69 -23.73
CA VAL A 205 -3.63 3.77 -22.79
C VAL A 205 -4.30 3.49 -21.45
N TYR A 206 -3.52 3.52 -20.39
CA TYR A 206 -3.97 3.39 -19.00
C TYR A 206 -3.96 4.77 -18.36
N GLY A 207 -4.96 5.07 -17.51
CA GLY A 207 -4.99 6.25 -16.66
C GLY A 207 -4.84 5.85 -15.20
N MET A 208 -3.92 6.46 -14.47
CA MET A 208 -3.68 6.23 -13.05
C MET A 208 -3.70 7.55 -12.29
N GLU A 209 -4.54 7.62 -11.27
CA GLU A 209 -4.58 8.75 -10.36
C GLU A 209 -3.43 8.66 -9.35
N PHE A 210 -2.69 9.75 -9.18
CA PHE A 210 -1.59 9.86 -8.22
C PHE A 210 -1.51 11.30 -7.67
N GLY A 211 -1.86 11.47 -6.42
CA GLY A 211 -1.95 12.81 -5.79
C GLY A 211 -2.86 13.76 -6.60
N PRO A 212 -2.34 14.93 -7.01
CA PRO A 212 -3.13 15.92 -7.74
C PRO A 212 -3.20 15.68 -9.26
N VAL A 213 -2.64 14.57 -9.77
CA VAL A 213 -2.55 14.30 -11.21
C VAL A 213 -3.16 12.95 -11.60
N GLU A 214 -3.57 12.86 -12.85
CA GLU A 214 -3.84 11.60 -13.53
C GLU A 214 -2.74 11.38 -14.57
N VAL A 215 -2.09 10.22 -14.51
CA VAL A 215 -0.96 9.82 -15.35
C VAL A 215 -1.44 8.86 -16.41
N HIS A 216 -1.26 9.21 -17.67
CA HIS A 216 -1.59 8.37 -18.82
C HIS A 216 -0.33 7.69 -19.34
N PHE A 217 -0.39 6.38 -19.59
CA PHE A 217 0.75 5.62 -20.06
C PHE A 217 0.36 4.43 -20.92
N THR A 218 1.30 3.97 -21.73
CA THR A 218 1.24 2.71 -22.48
C THR A 218 2.37 1.79 -22.03
N VAL A 219 2.24 0.48 -22.31
CA VAL A 219 3.32 -0.47 -22.02
C VAL A 219 3.49 -1.43 -23.20
N ASP A 220 4.70 -1.44 -23.75
CA ASP A 220 5.13 -2.36 -24.79
C ASP A 220 6.33 -3.17 -24.31
N GLY A 221 6.15 -4.49 -24.24
CA GLY A 221 7.14 -5.38 -23.65
C GLY A 221 7.51 -4.97 -22.22
N GLU A 222 8.76 -4.61 -22.01
CA GLU A 222 9.32 -4.20 -20.72
C GLU A 222 9.41 -2.69 -20.55
N VAL A 223 8.87 -1.91 -21.50
CA VAL A 223 8.95 -0.46 -21.49
C VAL A 223 7.57 0.15 -21.21
N LEU A 224 7.49 0.95 -20.15
CA LEU A 224 6.34 1.81 -19.85
C LEU A 224 6.67 3.23 -20.31
N THR A 225 5.83 3.79 -21.19
CA THR A 225 5.98 5.16 -21.67
C THR A 225 4.83 6.03 -21.15
N VAL A 226 5.15 7.09 -20.43
CA VAL A 226 4.18 8.10 -20.02
C VAL A 226 3.82 8.96 -21.23
N THR A 227 2.53 9.03 -21.54
CA THR A 227 2.00 9.70 -22.75
C THR A 227 1.26 11.00 -22.44
N GLY A 228 0.90 11.23 -21.16
CA GLY A 228 0.20 12.46 -20.77
C GLY A 228 0.04 12.59 -19.26
N ILE A 229 -0.12 13.84 -18.81
CA ILE A 229 -0.47 14.21 -17.44
C ILE A 229 -1.68 15.13 -17.50
N ALA A 230 -2.71 14.83 -16.71
CA ALA A 230 -3.86 15.70 -16.49
C ALA A 230 -3.91 16.13 -15.03
N ARG A 231 -4.30 17.39 -14.75
CA ARG A 231 -4.57 17.87 -13.40
C ARG A 231 -6.00 17.49 -12.99
N ARG A 232 -6.16 17.15 -11.76
CA ARG A 232 -7.46 16.85 -11.14
C ARG A 232 -8.00 18.08 -10.43
#